data_7853fb64693154b9b60454a8ff0cebdf
#
_entry.id   7853fb64693154b9b60454a8ff0cebdf
#
_cell.length_a   1.000
_cell.length_b   1.000
_cell.length_c   1.000
_cell.angle_alpha   90.00
_cell.angle_beta   90.00
_cell.angle_gamma   90.00
#
_symmetry.space_group_name_H-M   'P 1'
#
loop_
_entity.id
_entity.type
_entity.pdbx_description
1 polymer ?
#
loop_
_entity_poly.entity_id
_entity_poly.type
_entity_poly.pdbx_seq_one_letter_code
_entity_poly.pdbx_strand_id
1 'polypeptide(L)'
;MSFEKGSTNDPVLRAAQLGDRKAMGVWLARHEDAIYRFALRMCRDEEAAKEVLQESLLAAAKNLGAFRGDAAPTTWLFTITRSFCGKQRRRRKGEPAGYEAIDGDALDQHAIVDTARTPEAAAEGKQLDHAITAAIDELDPTQRDVLVLRDVEGLSASEVGEVLGLSVEAVKSRLHRARVALRERLAPLLEPGLAPSPGCPDLVPLFSRHLEGDLEPTTCAAMEKHLAGCPRCKGACDSLRRTLARCASGLGTVPDDVRLEVRRAVQNFLEPKRA
;
A
#
# COMPACT_ATOMS: atom_id res chain seq x y z
N MET A 1 -1.49 -10.72 8.02
CA MET A 1 -0.37 -10.49 8.97
C MET A 1 -0.13 -9.00 8.96
N SER A 2 -0.42 -8.32 10.09
CA SER A 2 -0.11 -6.89 10.21
C SER A 2 1.40 -6.72 10.08
N PHE A 3 1.81 -5.83 9.19
CA PHE A 3 3.20 -5.46 9.02
C PHE A 3 3.74 -4.99 10.37
N GLU A 4 4.72 -5.70 10.94
CA GLU A 4 5.38 -5.24 12.17
C GLU A 4 6.07 -3.92 11.85
N LYS A 5 5.50 -2.82 12.36
CA LYS A 5 6.16 -1.50 12.32
C LYS A 5 7.51 -1.68 12.96
N GLY A 6 8.58 -1.62 12.15
CA GLY A 6 9.94 -1.79 12.64
C GLY A 6 10.18 -0.84 13.81
N SER A 7 10.35 -1.40 15.00
CA SER A 7 10.70 -0.61 16.17
C SER A 7 12.12 -0.08 16.00
N THR A 8 12.36 1.19 16.32
CA THR A 8 13.72 1.75 16.43
C THR A 8 14.58 0.98 17.45
N ASN A 9 13.95 0.16 18.30
CA ASN A 9 14.59 -0.73 19.27
C ASN A 9 14.86 -2.14 18.72
N ASP A 10 14.66 -2.41 17.42
CA ASP A 10 14.96 -3.71 16.82
C ASP A 10 16.48 -4.00 16.93
N PRO A 11 16.90 -5.09 17.61
CA PRO A 11 18.29 -5.44 17.75
C PRO A 11 18.97 -5.72 16.41
N VAL A 12 18.23 -6.23 15.41
CA VAL A 12 18.75 -6.46 14.06
C VAL A 12 19.04 -5.12 13.36
N LEU A 13 18.16 -4.14 13.50
CA LEU A 13 18.39 -2.80 12.97
C LEU A 13 19.63 -2.16 13.60
N ARG A 14 19.77 -2.26 14.93
CA ARG A 14 20.94 -1.71 15.63
C ARG A 14 22.25 -2.37 15.18
N ALA A 15 22.28 -3.70 15.07
CA ALA A 15 23.45 -4.41 14.57
C ALA A 15 23.80 -3.97 13.14
N ALA A 16 22.79 -3.84 12.28
CA ALA A 16 22.95 -3.37 10.90
C ALA A 16 23.51 -1.93 10.83
N GLN A 17 23.04 -1.03 11.70
CA GLN A 17 23.56 0.35 11.82
C GLN A 17 25.03 0.40 12.26
N LEU A 18 25.46 -0.56 13.08
CA LEU A 18 26.86 -0.71 13.52
C LEU A 18 27.74 -1.38 12.47
N GLY A 19 27.22 -1.72 11.29
CA GLY A 19 27.97 -2.27 10.17
C GLY A 19 27.95 -3.80 10.08
N ASP A 20 27.13 -4.51 10.88
CA ASP A 20 26.92 -5.94 10.70
C ASP A 20 26.15 -6.19 9.38
N ARG A 21 26.87 -6.70 8.40
CA ARG A 21 26.35 -6.95 7.04
C ARG A 21 25.28 -8.03 7.00
N LYS A 22 25.40 -9.07 7.87
CA LYS A 22 24.37 -10.12 7.96
C LYS A 22 23.08 -9.55 8.54
N ALA A 23 23.17 -8.80 9.62
CA ALA A 23 22.04 -8.11 10.21
C ALA A 23 21.39 -7.13 9.20
N MET A 24 22.20 -6.41 8.43
CA MET A 24 21.70 -5.52 7.37
C MET A 24 20.91 -6.29 6.30
N GLY A 25 21.44 -7.38 5.79
CA GLY A 25 20.75 -8.24 4.82
C GLY A 25 19.42 -8.78 5.37
N VAL A 26 19.42 -9.27 6.62
CA VAL A 26 18.20 -9.76 7.29
C VAL A 26 17.17 -8.63 7.47
N TRP A 27 17.61 -7.44 7.88
CA TRP A 27 16.72 -6.31 8.09
C TRP A 27 16.08 -5.85 6.78
N LEU A 28 16.88 -5.67 5.72
CA LEU A 28 16.39 -5.27 4.39
C LEU A 28 15.38 -6.30 3.84
N ALA A 29 15.66 -7.60 3.98
CA ALA A 29 14.79 -8.66 3.51
C ALA A 29 13.39 -8.64 4.14
N ARG A 30 13.24 -8.13 5.36
CA ARG A 30 11.92 -7.99 6.02
C ARG A 30 11.02 -6.94 5.35
N HIS A 31 11.61 -6.03 4.58
CA HIS A 31 10.91 -4.89 3.99
C HIS A 31 10.71 -5.02 2.47
N GLU A 32 11.24 -6.07 1.83
CA GLU A 32 11.19 -6.28 0.38
C GLU A 32 9.76 -6.24 -0.16
N ASP A 33 8.84 -7.00 0.45
CA ASP A 33 7.46 -7.10 -0.01
C ASP A 33 6.70 -5.76 0.07
N ALA A 34 6.89 -5.02 1.17
CA ALA A 34 6.24 -3.73 1.35
C ALA A 34 6.76 -2.68 0.34
N ILE A 35 8.08 -2.64 0.15
CA ILE A 35 8.72 -1.73 -0.83
C ILE A 35 8.25 -2.08 -2.25
N TYR A 36 8.21 -3.37 -2.60
CA TYR A 36 7.78 -3.82 -3.93
C TYR A 36 6.32 -3.50 -4.21
N ARG A 37 5.41 -3.81 -3.27
CA ARG A 37 3.99 -3.47 -3.40
C ARG A 37 3.79 -1.98 -3.63
N PHE A 38 4.45 -1.15 -2.82
CA PHE A 38 4.38 0.29 -2.99
C PHE A 38 4.93 0.74 -4.35
N ALA A 39 6.10 0.23 -4.75
CA ALA A 39 6.71 0.54 -6.05
C ALA A 39 5.80 0.13 -7.21
N LEU A 40 5.23 -1.08 -7.16
CA LEU A 40 4.34 -1.61 -8.19
C LEU A 40 3.10 -0.71 -8.39
N ARG A 41 2.48 -0.26 -7.28
CA ARG A 41 1.33 0.65 -7.32
C ARG A 41 1.68 2.05 -7.83
N MET A 42 2.88 2.52 -7.50
CA MET A 42 3.34 3.85 -7.93
C MET A 42 3.82 3.88 -9.37
N CYS A 43 4.50 2.84 -9.81
CA CYS A 43 5.08 2.76 -11.15
C CYS A 43 4.10 2.21 -12.18
N ARG A 44 3.15 1.33 -11.77
CA ARG A 44 2.19 0.62 -12.63
C ARG A 44 2.89 -0.21 -13.72
N ASP A 45 4.03 -0.78 -13.38
CA ASP A 45 4.90 -1.50 -14.27
C ASP A 45 5.85 -2.36 -13.43
N GLU A 46 5.94 -3.64 -13.74
CA GLU A 46 6.72 -4.59 -12.97
C GLU A 46 8.22 -4.35 -13.06
N GLU A 47 8.74 -4.06 -14.25
CA GLU A 47 10.18 -3.82 -14.43
C GLU A 47 10.61 -2.56 -13.68
N ALA A 48 9.83 -1.47 -13.78
CA ALA A 48 10.11 -0.28 -12.99
C ALA A 48 9.98 -0.54 -11.49
N ALA A 49 9.06 -1.39 -11.05
CA ALA A 49 8.94 -1.75 -9.64
C ALA A 49 10.13 -2.56 -9.14
N LYS A 50 10.68 -3.49 -9.95
CA LYS A 50 11.91 -4.24 -9.67
C LYS A 50 13.11 -3.30 -9.53
N GLU A 51 13.30 -2.38 -10.50
CA GLU A 51 14.37 -1.38 -10.44
C GLU A 51 14.26 -0.51 -9.17
N VAL A 52 13.05 0.00 -8.87
CA VAL A 52 12.79 0.81 -7.67
C VAL A 52 13.06 0.02 -6.40
N LEU A 53 12.64 -1.25 -6.33
CA LEU A 53 12.94 -2.12 -5.19
C LEU A 53 14.45 -2.22 -4.98
N GLN A 54 15.21 -2.58 -6.01
CA GLN A 54 16.65 -2.73 -5.94
C GLN A 54 17.34 -1.42 -5.55
N GLU A 55 17.02 -0.31 -6.21
CA GLU A 55 17.59 1.01 -5.91
C GLU A 55 17.29 1.45 -4.48
N SER A 56 16.05 1.19 -4.00
CA SER A 56 15.63 1.55 -2.65
C SER A 56 16.39 0.76 -1.58
N LEU A 57 16.55 -0.54 -1.76
CA LEU A 57 17.29 -1.38 -0.81
C LEU A 57 18.78 -1.04 -0.80
N LEU A 58 19.40 -0.78 -1.96
CA LEU A 58 20.79 -0.34 -2.05
C LEU A 58 20.99 1.03 -1.42
N ALA A 59 20.06 1.97 -1.63
CA ALA A 59 20.13 3.29 -1.00
C ALA A 59 19.93 3.20 0.51
N ALA A 60 19.01 2.32 0.97
CA ALA A 60 18.83 2.05 2.39
C ALA A 60 20.10 1.46 3.01
N ALA A 61 20.72 0.45 2.37
CA ALA A 61 21.96 -0.14 2.85
C ALA A 61 23.09 0.90 2.98
N LYS A 62 23.21 1.82 2.03
CA LYS A 62 24.23 2.89 2.05
C LYS A 62 24.03 3.89 3.19
N ASN A 63 22.77 4.19 3.53
CA ASN A 63 22.43 5.27 4.43
C ASN A 63 21.95 4.80 5.81
N LEU A 64 21.90 3.48 6.07
CA LEU A 64 21.35 2.93 7.30
C LEU A 64 22.14 3.40 8.54
N GLY A 65 23.46 3.51 8.44
CA GLY A 65 24.31 4.02 9.53
C GLY A 65 24.02 5.50 9.91
N ALA A 66 23.46 6.29 8.98
CA ALA A 66 23.07 7.67 9.21
C ALA A 66 21.60 7.82 9.63
N PHE A 67 20.83 6.73 9.69
CA PHE A 67 19.43 6.75 10.11
C PHE A 67 19.33 7.07 11.63
N ARG A 68 18.75 8.21 11.97
CA ARG A 68 18.73 8.73 13.36
C ARG A 68 17.57 8.18 14.20
N GLY A 69 16.56 7.56 13.56
CA GLY A 69 15.36 7.08 14.26
C GLY A 69 14.33 8.16 14.56
N ASP A 70 14.43 9.34 13.94
CA ASP A 70 13.45 10.43 14.07
C ASP A 70 12.07 10.01 13.52
N ALA A 71 12.06 9.14 12.54
CA ALA A 71 10.85 8.49 11.99
C ALA A 71 10.91 6.97 12.21
N ALA A 72 9.77 6.29 12.02
CA ALA A 72 9.79 4.82 11.97
C ALA A 72 10.67 4.34 10.80
N PRO A 73 11.41 3.23 10.94
CA PRO A 73 12.27 2.70 9.88
C PRO A 73 11.52 2.46 8.56
N THR A 74 10.27 2.01 8.64
CA THR A 74 9.38 1.82 7.48
C THR A 74 9.05 3.14 6.79
N THR A 75 8.71 4.20 7.54
CA THR A 75 8.45 5.54 7.01
C THR A 75 9.65 6.07 6.24
N TRP A 76 10.85 5.89 6.81
CA TRP A 76 12.11 6.26 6.14
C TRP A 76 12.33 5.49 4.84
N LEU A 77 12.09 4.16 4.83
CA LEU A 77 12.18 3.33 3.62
C LEU A 77 11.20 3.78 2.54
N PHE A 78 9.93 4.06 2.89
CA PHE A 78 8.95 4.57 1.93
C PHE A 78 9.32 5.95 1.36
N THR A 79 9.95 6.82 2.14
CA THR A 79 10.47 8.10 1.66
C THR A 79 11.54 7.90 0.58
N ILE A 80 12.48 6.96 0.80
CA ILE A 80 13.49 6.57 -0.19
C ILE A 80 12.80 6.02 -1.45
N THR A 81 11.91 5.04 -1.30
CA THR A 81 11.21 4.37 -2.40
C THR A 81 10.40 5.37 -3.24
N ARG A 82 9.67 6.27 -2.59
CA ARG A 82 8.93 7.33 -3.28
C ARG A 82 9.83 8.20 -4.14
N SER A 83 11.04 8.52 -3.68
CA SER A 83 11.97 9.34 -4.46
C SER A 83 12.38 8.66 -5.76
N PHE A 84 12.59 7.33 -5.74
CA PHE A 84 12.89 6.54 -6.93
C PHE A 84 11.68 6.38 -7.84
N CYS A 85 10.48 6.12 -7.31
CA CYS A 85 9.25 6.15 -8.11
C CYS A 85 9.05 7.48 -8.83
N GLY A 86 9.36 8.60 -8.16
CA GLY A 86 9.31 9.93 -8.77
C GLY A 86 10.32 10.11 -9.91
N LYS A 87 11.52 9.52 -9.81
CA LYS A 87 12.52 9.51 -10.89
C LYS A 87 12.04 8.69 -12.09
N GLN A 88 11.50 7.50 -11.86
CA GLN A 88 10.95 6.65 -12.90
C GLN A 88 9.81 7.32 -13.66
N ARG A 89 8.88 7.95 -12.96
CA ARG A 89 7.80 8.71 -13.60
C ARG A 89 8.32 9.87 -14.47
N ARG A 90 9.40 10.53 -14.06
CA ARG A 90 10.03 11.61 -14.88
C ARG A 90 10.76 11.06 -16.11
N ARG A 91 11.48 9.94 -15.98
CA ARG A 91 12.15 9.28 -17.11
C ARG A 91 11.14 8.91 -18.21
N ARG A 92 10.04 8.24 -17.83
CA ARG A 92 8.98 7.85 -18.78
C ARG A 92 8.29 9.03 -19.46
N LYS A 93 8.14 10.17 -18.79
CA LYS A 93 7.59 11.38 -19.42
C LYS A 93 8.53 12.01 -20.46
N GLY A 94 9.81 11.74 -20.38
CA GLY A 94 10.84 12.23 -21.33
C GLY A 94 11.14 11.25 -22.47
N GLU A 95 10.64 10.00 -22.41
CA GLU A 95 10.79 9.03 -23.49
C GLU A 95 9.73 9.29 -24.56
N PRO A 96 10.09 9.22 -25.88
CA PRO A 96 9.11 9.33 -26.96
C PRO A 96 8.02 8.25 -26.76
N ALA A 97 6.76 8.61 -27.03
CA ALA A 97 5.61 7.73 -26.92
C ALA A 97 5.72 6.55 -27.90
N GLY A 98 6.45 5.51 -27.52
CA GLY A 98 6.72 4.31 -28.30
C GLY A 98 6.68 3.04 -27.47
N TYR A 99 6.48 3.15 -26.15
CA TYR A 99 6.22 2.02 -25.28
C TYR A 99 4.72 1.95 -25.02
N GLU A 100 4.05 1.07 -25.75
CA GLU A 100 2.69 0.67 -25.43
C GLU A 100 2.71 0.13 -24.01
N ALA A 101 1.87 0.71 -23.14
CA ALA A 101 1.54 0.08 -21.87
C ALA A 101 1.01 -1.30 -22.24
N ILE A 102 1.70 -2.35 -21.80
CA ILE A 102 1.22 -3.71 -21.93
C ILE A 102 -0.12 -3.71 -21.18
N ASP A 103 -1.19 -3.93 -21.94
CA ASP A 103 -2.54 -4.05 -21.41
C ASP A 103 -2.55 -5.06 -20.26
N GLY A 104 -3.30 -4.73 -19.21
CA GLY A 104 -3.24 -5.25 -17.85
C GLY A 104 -3.49 -6.73 -17.60
N ASP A 105 -3.11 -7.64 -18.50
CA ASP A 105 -3.17 -9.10 -18.29
C ASP A 105 -1.94 -9.69 -17.58
N ALA A 106 -0.88 -8.89 -17.36
CA ALA A 106 0.36 -9.36 -16.75
C ALA A 106 0.40 -9.24 -15.20
N LEU A 107 -0.63 -8.70 -14.56
CA LEU A 107 -0.73 -8.65 -13.09
C LEU A 107 -1.30 -9.95 -12.49
N ASP A 108 -1.33 -11.02 -13.27
CA ASP A 108 -1.72 -12.32 -12.77
C ASP A 108 -0.52 -13.00 -12.11
N GLN A 109 -0.75 -13.56 -10.92
CA GLN A 109 -0.11 -14.75 -10.41
C GLN A 109 0.70 -14.73 -9.13
N HIS A 110 0.46 -13.89 -8.15
CA HIS A 110 0.89 -14.32 -6.82
C HIS A 110 -0.23 -14.11 -5.78
N ALA A 111 -1.38 -14.78 -6.05
CA ALA A 111 -2.40 -14.96 -5.03
C ALA A 111 -1.81 -15.88 -3.95
N ILE A 112 -1.80 -15.41 -2.71
CA ILE A 112 -1.57 -16.26 -1.55
C ILE A 112 -2.60 -17.38 -1.61
N VAL A 113 -2.14 -18.60 -1.82
CA VAL A 113 -3.00 -19.79 -1.78
C VAL A 113 -3.41 -20.01 -0.34
N ASP A 114 -4.60 -19.53 0.00
CA ASP A 114 -5.25 -19.89 1.25
C ASP A 114 -5.79 -21.31 1.08
N THR A 115 -5.07 -22.29 1.61
CA THR A 115 -5.38 -23.72 1.48
C THR A 115 -6.67 -24.15 2.19
N ALA A 116 -7.39 -23.24 2.82
CA ALA A 116 -8.61 -23.53 3.59
C ALA A 116 -9.91 -23.21 2.82
N ARG A 117 -9.85 -22.71 1.57
CA ARG A 117 -11.02 -22.31 0.78
C ARG A 117 -11.36 -23.31 -0.30
N THR A 118 -12.68 -23.43 -0.62
CA THR A 118 -13.11 -24.17 -1.81
C THR A 118 -12.59 -23.50 -3.10
N PRO A 119 -12.42 -24.25 -4.21
CA PRO A 119 -11.95 -23.69 -5.48
C PRO A 119 -12.77 -22.49 -5.96
N GLU A 120 -14.09 -22.52 -5.76
CA GLU A 120 -15.01 -21.44 -6.13
C GLU A 120 -14.74 -20.18 -5.28
N ALA A 121 -14.64 -20.33 -3.96
CA ALA A 121 -14.35 -19.22 -3.04
C ALA A 121 -12.94 -18.64 -3.27
N ALA A 122 -12.00 -19.46 -3.74
CA ALA A 122 -10.66 -18.99 -4.13
C ALA A 122 -10.72 -18.19 -5.43
N ALA A 123 -11.53 -18.62 -6.41
CA ALA A 123 -11.73 -17.90 -7.68
C ALA A 123 -12.43 -16.55 -7.46
N GLU A 124 -13.50 -16.50 -6.66
CA GLU A 124 -14.17 -15.26 -6.28
C GLU A 124 -13.24 -14.29 -5.55
N GLY A 125 -12.39 -14.82 -4.67
CA GLY A 125 -11.38 -14.01 -3.96
C GLY A 125 -10.37 -13.38 -4.92
N LYS A 126 -9.89 -14.12 -5.93
CA LYS A 126 -8.99 -13.59 -6.96
C LYS A 126 -9.66 -12.52 -7.81
N GLN A 127 -10.90 -12.75 -8.24
CA GLN A 127 -11.66 -11.76 -9.01
C GLN A 127 -11.82 -10.44 -8.23
N LEU A 128 -12.11 -10.53 -6.93
CA LEU A 128 -12.19 -9.34 -6.07
C LEU A 128 -10.83 -8.63 -5.95
N ASP A 129 -9.73 -9.37 -5.81
CA ASP A 129 -8.38 -8.79 -5.73
C ASP A 129 -8.01 -8.06 -7.02
N HIS A 130 -8.34 -8.61 -8.18
CA HIS A 130 -8.18 -7.96 -9.48
C HIS A 130 -9.00 -6.67 -9.57
N ALA A 131 -10.27 -6.73 -9.18
CA ALA A 131 -11.14 -5.56 -9.20
C ALA A 131 -10.65 -4.44 -8.26
N ILE A 132 -10.18 -4.79 -7.06
CA ILE A 132 -9.59 -3.83 -6.11
C ILE A 132 -8.32 -3.22 -6.70
N THR A 133 -7.45 -4.04 -7.30
CA THR A 133 -6.23 -3.59 -7.94
C THR A 133 -6.51 -2.58 -9.04
N ALA A 134 -7.39 -2.93 -9.98
CA ALA A 134 -7.79 -2.06 -11.07
C ALA A 134 -8.41 -0.76 -10.55
N ALA A 135 -9.29 -0.84 -9.56
CA ALA A 135 -9.92 0.34 -8.96
C ALA A 135 -8.91 1.29 -8.27
N ILE A 136 -7.87 0.74 -7.61
CA ILE A 136 -6.77 1.53 -7.04
C ILE A 136 -5.94 2.19 -8.16
N ASP A 137 -5.67 1.48 -9.24
CA ASP A 137 -4.86 1.98 -10.35
C ASP A 137 -5.55 3.09 -11.14
N GLU A 138 -6.87 3.16 -11.11
CA GLU A 138 -7.67 4.25 -11.70
C GLU A 138 -7.79 5.49 -10.81
N LEU A 139 -7.38 5.42 -9.54
CA LEU A 139 -7.41 6.59 -8.66
C LEU A 139 -6.46 7.69 -9.16
N ASP A 140 -6.79 8.95 -8.84
CA ASP A 140 -5.85 10.06 -8.98
C ASP A 140 -4.53 9.71 -8.27
N PRO A 141 -3.35 9.98 -8.87
CA PRO A 141 -2.06 9.61 -8.28
C PRO A 141 -1.88 10.06 -6.83
N THR A 142 -2.39 11.24 -6.47
CA THR A 142 -2.26 11.77 -5.11
C THR A 142 -3.18 11.08 -4.10
N GLN A 143 -4.33 10.59 -4.56
CA GLN A 143 -5.27 9.78 -3.78
C GLN A 143 -4.74 8.36 -3.61
N ARG A 144 -4.19 7.77 -4.67
CA ARG A 144 -3.57 6.45 -4.66
C ARG A 144 -2.40 6.39 -3.68
N ASP A 145 -1.47 7.34 -3.76
CA ASP A 145 -0.30 7.40 -2.88
C ASP A 145 -0.73 7.34 -1.39
N VAL A 146 -1.73 8.14 -1.02
CA VAL A 146 -2.25 8.18 0.36
C VAL A 146 -2.95 6.88 0.74
N LEU A 147 -3.81 6.35 -0.13
CA LEU A 147 -4.56 5.10 0.13
C LEU A 147 -3.59 3.92 0.33
N VAL A 148 -2.60 3.78 -0.55
CA VAL A 148 -1.64 2.69 -0.48
C VAL A 148 -0.83 2.76 0.81
N LEU A 149 -0.26 3.91 1.14
CA LEU A 149 0.53 4.04 2.37
C LEU A 149 -0.33 3.83 3.64
N ARG A 150 -1.58 4.34 3.66
CA ARG A 150 -2.44 4.30 4.84
C ARG A 150 -3.17 2.96 4.99
N ASP A 151 -3.88 2.51 3.95
CA ASP A 151 -4.81 1.38 4.04
C ASP A 151 -4.18 0.05 3.59
N VAL A 152 -3.15 0.08 2.74
CA VAL A 152 -2.41 -1.14 2.34
C VAL A 152 -1.22 -1.39 3.26
N GLU A 153 -0.35 -0.40 3.44
CA GLU A 153 0.89 -0.55 4.21
C GLU A 153 0.71 -0.19 5.71
N GLY A 154 -0.45 0.33 6.11
CA GLY A 154 -0.83 0.52 7.51
C GLY A 154 -0.12 1.68 8.23
N LEU A 155 0.44 2.66 7.52
CA LEU A 155 1.05 3.85 8.12
C LEU A 155 -0.03 4.71 8.80
N SER A 156 0.32 5.42 9.86
CA SER A 156 -0.52 6.47 10.42
C SER A 156 -0.61 7.69 9.48
N ALA A 157 -1.62 8.54 9.65
CA ALA A 157 -1.75 9.75 8.85
C ALA A 157 -0.54 10.68 8.98
N SER A 158 0.11 10.72 10.14
CA SER A 158 1.35 11.47 10.36
C SER A 158 2.50 10.90 9.53
N GLU A 159 2.72 9.58 9.61
CA GLU A 159 3.78 8.90 8.85
C GLU A 159 3.57 9.04 7.33
N VAL A 160 2.32 8.96 6.86
CA VAL A 160 1.98 9.23 5.45
C VAL A 160 2.32 10.69 5.09
N GLY A 161 2.02 11.63 5.99
CA GLY A 161 2.39 13.04 5.83
C GLY A 161 3.88 13.24 5.67
N GLU A 162 4.69 12.57 6.50
CA GLU A 162 6.16 12.60 6.41
C GLU A 162 6.65 12.03 5.07
N VAL A 163 6.16 10.86 4.64
CA VAL A 163 6.54 10.25 3.35
C VAL A 163 6.18 11.14 2.17
N LEU A 164 5.01 11.77 2.20
CA LEU A 164 4.48 12.51 1.05
C LEU A 164 4.77 14.02 1.09
N GLY A 165 5.29 14.54 2.20
CA GLY A 165 5.49 15.98 2.40
C GLY A 165 4.14 16.72 2.49
N LEU A 166 3.16 16.16 3.24
CA LEU A 166 1.81 16.68 3.38
C LEU A 166 1.46 16.93 4.84
N SER A 167 0.54 17.86 5.10
CA SER A 167 -0.06 17.97 6.43
C SER A 167 -1.00 16.78 6.70
N VAL A 168 -1.22 16.46 7.97
CA VAL A 168 -2.14 15.39 8.40
C VAL A 168 -3.54 15.61 7.86
N GLU A 169 -4.01 16.86 7.85
CA GLU A 169 -5.32 17.24 7.32
C GLU A 169 -5.41 16.99 5.81
N ALA A 170 -4.34 17.30 5.06
CA ALA A 170 -4.27 17.02 3.63
C ALA A 170 -4.27 15.52 3.35
N VAL A 171 -3.55 14.72 4.16
CA VAL A 171 -3.59 13.25 4.08
C VAL A 171 -5.01 12.74 4.30
N LYS A 172 -5.67 13.12 5.40
CA LYS A 172 -7.02 12.69 5.75
C LYS A 172 -8.05 13.07 4.68
N SER A 173 -7.96 14.29 4.15
CA SER A 173 -8.83 14.76 3.07
C SER A 173 -8.68 13.96 1.77
N ARG A 174 -7.43 13.65 1.37
CA ARG A 174 -7.15 12.84 0.19
C ARG A 174 -7.58 11.39 0.39
N LEU A 175 -7.28 10.82 1.57
CA LEU A 175 -7.69 9.48 1.94
C LEU A 175 -9.20 9.30 1.88
N HIS A 176 -9.94 10.27 2.42
CA HIS A 176 -11.38 10.27 2.35
C HIS A 176 -11.87 10.19 0.90
N ARG A 177 -11.37 11.08 0.02
CA ARG A 177 -11.74 11.07 -1.41
C ARG A 177 -11.34 9.76 -2.10
N ALA A 178 -10.17 9.21 -1.76
CA ALA A 178 -9.70 7.93 -2.29
C ALA A 178 -10.63 6.77 -1.91
N ARG A 179 -11.06 6.69 -0.65
CA ARG A 179 -11.98 5.63 -0.17
C ARG A 179 -13.37 5.74 -0.80
N VAL A 180 -13.88 6.96 -0.98
CA VAL A 180 -15.16 7.19 -1.68
C VAL A 180 -15.04 6.72 -3.13
N ALA A 181 -14.02 7.18 -3.85
CA ALA A 181 -13.81 6.81 -5.24
C ALA A 181 -13.57 5.30 -5.42
N LEU A 182 -12.82 4.66 -4.51
CA LEU A 182 -12.61 3.21 -4.52
C LEU A 182 -13.94 2.46 -4.34
N ARG A 183 -14.75 2.87 -3.37
CA ARG A 183 -16.06 2.26 -3.15
C ARG A 183 -16.98 2.41 -4.35
N GLU A 184 -17.05 3.61 -4.96
CA GLU A 184 -17.89 3.88 -6.13
C GLU A 184 -17.57 2.93 -7.29
N ARG A 185 -16.28 2.65 -7.53
CA ARG A 185 -15.84 1.72 -8.56
C ARG A 185 -16.19 0.27 -8.26
N LEU A 186 -16.14 -0.11 -6.99
CA LEU A 186 -16.39 -1.48 -6.56
C LEU A 186 -17.86 -1.76 -6.23
N ALA A 187 -18.71 -0.73 -6.10
CA ALA A 187 -20.11 -0.87 -5.75
C ALA A 187 -20.89 -1.80 -6.70
N PRO A 188 -20.70 -1.77 -8.04
CA PRO A 188 -21.40 -2.69 -8.94
C PRO A 188 -21.10 -4.16 -8.64
N LEU A 189 -19.89 -4.46 -8.17
CA LEU A 189 -19.46 -5.83 -7.84
C LEU A 189 -19.90 -6.24 -6.42
N LEU A 190 -19.81 -5.32 -5.46
CA LEU A 190 -19.99 -5.63 -4.04
C LEU A 190 -21.40 -5.37 -3.52
N GLU A 191 -22.18 -4.55 -4.21
CA GLU A 191 -23.49 -4.08 -3.79
C GLU A 191 -24.54 -4.17 -4.94
N PRO A 192 -24.67 -5.35 -5.62
CA PRO A 192 -25.61 -5.46 -6.72
C PRO A 192 -27.05 -5.21 -6.20
N GLY A 193 -27.76 -4.27 -6.83
CA GLY A 193 -29.16 -3.96 -6.51
C GLY A 193 -29.38 -2.97 -5.34
N LEU A 194 -28.36 -2.43 -4.73
CA LEU A 194 -28.48 -1.42 -3.68
C LEU A 194 -28.61 0.01 -4.24
N ALA A 195 -29.76 0.31 -4.88
CA ALA A 195 -30.05 1.66 -5.34
C ALA A 195 -30.18 2.67 -4.18
N PRO A 196 -29.82 3.96 -4.37
CA PRO A 196 -30.06 4.99 -3.37
C PRO A 196 -31.50 5.05 -2.91
N SER A 197 -31.75 4.92 -1.60
CA SER A 197 -33.09 5.15 -1.04
C SER A 197 -33.27 6.64 -0.78
N PRO A 198 -34.41 7.24 -1.19
CA PRO A 198 -34.72 8.61 -0.82
C PRO A 198 -34.66 8.78 0.69
N GLY A 199 -33.95 9.81 1.18
CA GLY A 199 -33.84 10.13 2.60
C GLY A 199 -32.70 9.46 3.37
N CYS A 200 -31.91 8.55 2.77
CA CYS A 200 -30.67 8.08 3.40
C CYS A 200 -29.56 9.13 3.25
N PRO A 201 -28.86 9.49 4.35
CA PRO A 201 -27.66 10.31 4.23
C PRO A 201 -26.55 9.51 3.53
N ASP A 202 -25.63 10.23 2.86
CA ASP A 202 -24.41 9.61 2.39
C ASP A 202 -23.47 9.35 3.57
N LEU A 203 -23.49 8.11 4.08
CA LEU A 203 -22.71 7.72 5.24
C LEU A 203 -21.27 7.31 4.93
N VAL A 204 -20.93 7.07 3.68
CA VAL A 204 -19.56 6.64 3.30
C VAL A 204 -18.51 7.68 3.68
N PRO A 205 -18.73 8.98 3.43
CA PRO A 205 -17.89 10.03 3.92
C PRO A 205 -17.73 10.05 5.44
N LEU A 206 -18.82 9.92 6.18
CA LEU A 206 -18.79 9.90 7.64
C LEU A 206 -18.07 8.67 8.17
N PHE A 207 -18.30 7.51 7.55
CA PHE A 207 -17.65 6.27 7.92
C PHE A 207 -16.13 6.33 7.67
N SER A 208 -15.68 6.92 6.55
CA SER A 208 -14.26 7.13 6.29
C SER A 208 -13.60 8.02 7.36
N ARG A 209 -14.29 9.08 7.83
CA ARG A 209 -13.81 9.93 8.92
C ARG A 209 -13.82 9.21 10.26
N HIS A 210 -14.82 8.37 10.50
CA HIS A 210 -14.88 7.51 11.70
C HIS A 210 -13.66 6.58 11.79
N LEU A 211 -13.21 5.99 10.68
CA LEU A 211 -12.02 5.13 10.64
C LEU A 211 -10.73 5.88 11.02
N GLU A 212 -10.69 7.20 10.85
CA GLU A 212 -9.55 8.04 11.26
C GLU A 212 -9.72 8.66 12.66
N GLY A 213 -10.84 8.36 13.36
CA GLY A 213 -11.14 8.95 14.66
C GLY A 213 -11.51 10.44 14.61
N ASP A 214 -11.94 10.94 13.45
CA ASP A 214 -12.20 12.36 13.19
C ASP A 214 -13.68 12.74 13.29
N LEU A 215 -14.53 11.87 13.82
CA LEU A 215 -15.94 12.18 14.04
C LEU A 215 -16.18 12.66 15.46
N GLU A 216 -16.97 13.74 15.56
CA GLU A 216 -17.54 14.18 16.82
C GLU A 216 -18.44 13.07 17.42
N PRO A 217 -18.42 12.86 18.75
CA PRO A 217 -19.19 11.80 19.39
C PRO A 217 -20.68 11.79 19.06
N THR A 218 -21.29 12.98 18.93
CA THR A 218 -22.70 13.14 18.56
C THR A 218 -22.99 12.68 17.13
N THR A 219 -22.09 12.99 16.20
CA THR A 219 -22.20 12.55 14.79
C THR A 219 -21.98 11.05 14.68
N CYS A 220 -21.02 10.51 15.44
CA CYS A 220 -20.75 9.06 15.49
C CYS A 220 -22.01 8.31 16.00
N ALA A 221 -22.59 8.73 17.11
CA ALA A 221 -23.81 8.13 17.66
C ALA A 221 -25.01 8.22 16.69
N ALA A 222 -25.19 9.34 15.98
CA ALA A 222 -26.22 9.49 14.95
C ALA A 222 -26.01 8.53 13.77
N MET A 223 -24.76 8.37 13.31
CA MET A 223 -24.37 7.42 12.26
C MET A 223 -24.66 5.97 12.71
N GLU A 224 -24.24 5.58 13.90
CA GLU A 224 -24.46 4.23 14.45
C GLU A 224 -25.95 3.91 14.58
N LYS A 225 -26.76 4.86 15.09
CA LYS A 225 -28.21 4.72 15.18
C LYS A 225 -28.84 4.52 13.80
N HIS A 226 -28.39 5.25 12.78
CA HIS A 226 -28.90 5.06 11.43
C HIS A 226 -28.50 3.69 10.87
N LEU A 227 -27.24 3.27 11.05
CA LEU A 227 -26.72 1.97 10.59
C LEU A 227 -27.48 0.80 11.23
N ALA A 228 -27.90 0.92 12.49
CA ALA A 228 -28.72 -0.08 13.18
C ALA A 228 -30.10 -0.26 12.56
N GLY A 229 -30.68 0.80 11.98
CA GLY A 229 -32.01 0.80 11.37
C GLY A 229 -32.06 0.70 9.84
N CYS A 230 -30.90 0.81 9.16
CA CYS A 230 -30.85 0.82 7.70
C CYS A 230 -29.91 -0.25 7.15
N PRO A 231 -30.45 -1.42 6.72
CA PRO A 231 -29.61 -2.52 6.20
C PRO A 231 -28.75 -2.11 5.00
N ARG A 232 -29.25 -1.21 4.15
CA ARG A 232 -28.53 -0.69 2.98
C ARG A 232 -27.27 0.09 3.38
N CYS A 233 -27.42 1.10 4.25
CA CYS A 233 -26.27 1.90 4.67
C CYS A 233 -25.27 1.07 5.48
N LYS A 234 -25.75 0.12 6.28
CA LYS A 234 -24.92 -0.87 6.93
C LYS A 234 -24.14 -1.69 5.91
N GLY A 235 -24.81 -2.22 4.87
CA GLY A 235 -24.17 -2.97 3.78
C GLY A 235 -23.07 -2.18 3.07
N ALA A 236 -23.29 -0.90 2.79
CA ALA A 236 -22.31 -0.02 2.16
C ALA A 236 -21.07 0.21 3.05
N CYS A 237 -21.26 0.46 4.34
CA CYS A 237 -20.15 0.61 5.29
C CYS A 237 -19.39 -0.70 5.51
N ASP A 238 -20.11 -1.83 5.59
CA ASP A 238 -19.50 -3.16 5.73
C ASP A 238 -18.74 -3.57 4.46
N SER A 239 -19.24 -3.19 3.28
CA SER A 239 -18.54 -3.37 1.99
C SER A 239 -17.22 -2.59 1.98
N LEU A 240 -17.24 -1.30 2.32
CA LEU A 240 -16.01 -0.51 2.41
C LEU A 240 -15.02 -1.11 3.41
N ARG A 241 -15.49 -1.50 4.62
CA ARG A 241 -14.63 -2.13 5.63
C ARG A 241 -13.97 -3.40 5.11
N ARG A 242 -14.73 -4.28 4.45
CA ARG A 242 -14.20 -5.52 3.85
C ARG A 242 -13.18 -5.22 2.75
N THR A 243 -13.45 -4.24 1.89
CA THR A 243 -12.53 -3.80 0.84
C THR A 243 -11.21 -3.34 1.44
N LEU A 244 -11.24 -2.45 2.44
CA LEU A 244 -10.04 -1.95 3.09
C LEU A 244 -9.26 -3.06 3.81
N ALA A 245 -9.97 -3.98 4.48
CA ALA A 245 -9.34 -5.15 5.09
C ALA A 245 -8.66 -6.05 4.05
N ARG A 246 -9.27 -6.21 2.88
CA ARG A 246 -8.67 -6.96 1.77
C ARG A 246 -7.46 -6.24 1.17
N CYS A 247 -7.52 -4.92 1.03
CA CYS A 247 -6.36 -4.11 0.64
C CYS A 247 -5.17 -4.33 1.57
N ALA A 248 -5.41 -4.40 2.89
CA ALA A 248 -4.37 -4.61 3.89
C ALA A 248 -3.80 -6.05 3.93
N SER A 249 -4.56 -7.06 3.49
CA SER A 249 -4.21 -8.47 3.69
C SER A 249 -3.52 -9.15 2.51
N GLY A 250 -3.46 -8.57 1.30
CA GLY A 250 -3.16 -9.42 0.17
C GLY A 250 -2.71 -8.81 -1.15
N LEU A 251 -2.12 -7.65 -1.20
CA LEU A 251 -1.76 -7.06 -2.49
C LEU A 251 -0.33 -7.38 -2.95
N GLY A 252 -0.01 -8.67 -3.05
CA GLY A 252 1.20 -9.14 -3.73
C GLY A 252 2.45 -9.24 -2.86
N THR A 253 3.30 -10.16 -3.23
CA THR A 253 4.65 -10.37 -2.70
C THR A 253 5.66 -10.20 -3.83
N VAL A 254 6.91 -9.98 -3.50
CA VAL A 254 7.98 -9.97 -4.50
C VAL A 254 8.04 -11.34 -5.18
N PRO A 255 8.01 -11.45 -6.52
CA PRO A 255 8.24 -12.70 -7.22
C PRO A 255 9.59 -13.33 -6.83
N ASP A 256 9.65 -14.66 -6.78
CA ASP A 256 10.84 -15.36 -6.26
C ASP A 256 12.10 -15.11 -7.10
N ASP A 257 11.97 -15.02 -8.41
CA ASP A 257 13.04 -14.67 -9.34
C ASP A 257 13.58 -13.26 -9.08
N VAL A 258 12.69 -12.28 -8.95
CA VAL A 258 13.02 -10.89 -8.59
C VAL A 258 13.68 -10.82 -7.22
N ARG A 259 13.13 -11.55 -6.24
CA ARG A 259 13.68 -11.63 -4.88
C ARG A 259 15.11 -12.13 -4.88
N LEU A 260 15.39 -13.19 -5.65
CA LEU A 260 16.73 -13.75 -5.79
C LEU A 260 17.71 -12.77 -6.45
N GLU A 261 17.28 -12.09 -7.50
CA GLU A 261 18.09 -11.10 -8.21
C GLU A 261 18.44 -9.92 -7.30
N VAL A 262 17.43 -9.33 -6.67
CA VAL A 262 17.61 -8.18 -5.77
C VAL A 262 18.50 -8.54 -4.57
N ARG A 263 18.30 -9.70 -3.96
CA ARG A 263 19.15 -10.18 -2.85
C ARG A 263 20.60 -10.38 -3.27
N ARG A 264 20.85 -10.90 -4.46
CA ARG A 264 22.21 -10.99 -5.02
C ARG A 264 22.83 -9.61 -5.19
N ALA A 265 22.10 -8.65 -5.75
CA ALA A 265 22.59 -7.28 -5.90
C ALA A 265 22.92 -6.63 -4.55
N VAL A 266 22.08 -6.80 -3.54
CA VAL A 266 22.32 -6.33 -2.16
C VAL A 266 23.53 -7.04 -1.53
N GLN A 267 23.65 -8.36 -1.67
CA GLN A 267 24.79 -9.12 -1.15
C GLN A 267 26.11 -8.68 -1.78
N ASN A 268 26.16 -8.56 -3.11
CA ASN A 268 27.35 -8.07 -3.82
C ASN A 268 27.76 -6.66 -3.36
N PHE A 269 26.79 -5.82 -3.05
CA PHE A 269 27.07 -4.49 -2.48
C PHE A 269 27.61 -4.58 -1.04
N LEU A 270 27.10 -5.52 -0.24
CA LEU A 270 27.54 -5.71 1.15
C LEU A 270 28.88 -6.46 1.26
N GLU A 271 29.32 -7.20 0.24
CA GLU A 271 30.60 -7.87 0.26
C GLU A 271 31.77 -6.86 0.22
N PRO A 272 32.88 -7.12 0.97
CA PRO A 272 34.06 -6.28 0.85
C PRO A 272 34.60 -6.37 -0.59
N LYS A 273 34.81 -5.23 -1.25
CA LYS A 273 35.59 -5.23 -2.49
C LYS A 273 36.95 -5.89 -2.16
N ARG A 274 37.20 -7.04 -2.77
CA ARG A 274 38.54 -7.63 -2.70
C ARG A 274 39.52 -6.62 -3.28
N ALA A 275 40.42 -6.13 -2.43
CA ALA A 275 41.49 -5.23 -2.83
C ALA A 275 42.49 -5.99 -3.74
#